data_e51dbe1d5b7d2805a9ccedcaffc98cca
#
_entry.id   e51dbe1d5b7d2805a9ccedcaffc98cca
#
_cell.length_a   1.000
_cell.length_b   1.000
_cell.length_c   1.000
_cell.angle_alpha   90.00
_cell.angle_beta   90.00
_cell.angle_gamma   90.00
#
_symmetry.space_group_name_H-M   'P 1'
#
loop_
_entity.id
_entity.type
_entity.pdbx_description
1 polymer ?
#
loop_
_entity_poly.entity_id
_entity_poly.type
_entity_poly.pdbx_seq_one_letter_code
_entity_poly.pdbx_strand_id
1 'polypeptide(L)'
;RLGQSASFKLDMLADIGAALGNAQGRLWSMVNGYVRPHPGGLGSIRIGEADRSRLRNLLRVGVQAGTEVTLPGAGHLVHQVYASALPIAYSLDPIDDWEPFARLVLEAAYLATFGAAHALGAPRLFLTRLGGGAFGNPSSWISAAMATALETWQTVEMDVVIVSYGRPDPANRPLLDRFAG
;
A
#
# COMPACT_ATOMS: atom_id res chain seq x y z
N ARG A 1 -10.25 6.18 23.60
CA ARG A 1 -10.64 6.93 22.38
C ARG A 1 -10.99 5.93 21.30
N LEU A 2 -12.08 6.16 20.61
CA LEU A 2 -12.55 5.30 19.53
C LEU A 2 -12.12 5.93 18.18
N GLY A 3 -11.01 5.45 17.62
CA GLY A 3 -10.54 5.86 16.30
C GLY A 3 -9.94 7.27 16.20
N GLN A 4 -9.78 7.76 14.98
CA GLN A 4 -9.27 9.09 14.68
C GLN A 4 -10.38 10.15 14.77
N SER A 5 -10.00 11.37 15.12
CA SER A 5 -10.91 12.53 15.17
C SER A 5 -10.32 13.69 14.37
N ALA A 6 -11.08 14.78 14.20
CA ALA A 6 -10.58 15.98 13.51
C ALA A 6 -9.29 16.55 14.14
N SER A 7 -9.17 16.43 15.47
CA SER A 7 -8.01 16.90 16.26
C SER A 7 -6.96 15.81 16.52
N PHE A 8 -7.20 14.58 16.10
CA PHE A 8 -6.29 13.45 16.32
C PHE A 8 -6.30 12.53 15.10
N LYS A 9 -5.48 12.85 14.13
CA LYS A 9 -5.29 12.09 12.90
C LYS A 9 -3.86 11.61 12.80
N LEU A 10 -3.69 10.38 12.31
CA LEU A 10 -2.38 9.85 11.96
C LEU A 10 -2.22 9.98 10.45
N ASP A 11 -1.19 10.71 10.04
CA ASP A 11 -0.77 10.77 8.64
C ASP A 11 0.30 9.69 8.39
N MET A 12 -0.09 8.63 7.69
CA MET A 12 0.79 7.50 7.39
C MET A 12 1.88 7.85 6.35
N LEU A 13 1.71 8.97 5.65
CA LEU A 13 2.67 9.51 4.68
C LEU A 13 3.59 10.60 5.26
N ALA A 14 3.45 10.96 6.54
CA ALA A 14 4.16 12.10 7.13
C ALA A 14 5.68 12.00 6.96
N ASP A 15 6.27 10.83 7.23
CA ASP A 15 7.72 10.64 7.15
C ASP A 15 8.21 10.63 5.69
N ILE A 16 7.47 10.02 4.77
CA ILE A 16 7.74 10.10 3.33
C ILE A 16 7.62 11.55 2.87
N GLY A 17 6.56 12.25 3.30
CA GLY A 17 6.33 13.64 2.98
C GLY A 17 7.49 14.53 3.42
N ALA A 18 7.95 14.38 4.65
CA ALA A 18 9.11 15.10 5.17
C ALA A 18 10.37 14.83 4.33
N ALA A 19 10.62 13.55 3.99
CA ALA A 19 11.77 13.15 3.18
C ALA A 19 11.72 13.68 1.73
N LEU A 20 10.52 13.85 1.17
CA LEU A 20 10.31 14.43 -0.17
C LEU A 20 10.20 15.96 -0.16
N GLY A 21 10.31 16.60 1.01
CA GLY A 21 10.22 18.07 1.14
C GLY A 21 8.79 18.60 1.24
N ASN A 22 7.82 17.75 1.61
CA ASN A 22 6.43 18.14 1.86
C ASN A 22 6.12 18.50 3.32
N ALA A 23 7.11 18.73 4.17
CA ALA A 23 6.90 19.00 5.60
C ALA A 23 5.93 20.16 5.88
N GLN A 24 5.83 21.12 4.96
CA GLN A 24 4.93 22.30 5.03
C GLN A 24 3.71 22.16 4.09
N GLY A 25 3.40 20.96 3.61
CA GLY A 25 2.29 20.73 2.68
C GLY A 25 2.48 21.37 1.32
N ARG A 26 3.71 21.53 0.85
CA ARG A 26 4.01 22.23 -0.40
C ARG A 26 3.67 21.41 -1.66
N LEU A 27 3.83 20.10 -1.61
CA LEU A 27 3.62 19.20 -2.75
C LEU A 27 2.16 18.70 -2.80
N TRP A 28 1.63 18.37 -1.64
CA TRP A 28 0.23 17.97 -1.44
C TRP A 28 -0.23 18.28 -0.02
N SER A 29 -1.54 18.32 0.17
CA SER A 29 -2.18 18.34 1.48
C SER A 29 -3.04 17.09 1.69
N MET A 30 -3.31 16.75 2.97
CA MET A 30 -4.22 15.67 3.32
C MET A 30 -5.62 16.24 3.55
N VAL A 31 -6.58 15.84 2.72
CA VAL A 31 -7.97 16.26 2.82
C VAL A 31 -8.85 15.03 3.01
N ASN A 32 -9.54 14.94 4.13
CA ASN A 32 -10.39 13.79 4.49
C ASN A 32 -9.67 12.43 4.41
N GLY A 33 -8.36 12.40 4.71
CA GLY A 33 -7.54 11.20 4.63
C GLY A 33 -6.98 10.88 3.24
N TYR A 34 -7.23 11.73 2.25
CA TYR A 34 -6.72 11.56 0.88
C TYR A 34 -5.66 12.59 0.54
N VAL A 35 -4.66 12.18 -0.23
CA VAL A 35 -3.69 13.07 -0.84
C VAL A 35 -4.40 13.95 -1.87
N ARG A 36 -4.31 15.27 -1.67
CA ARG A 36 -4.74 16.27 -2.65
C ARG A 36 -3.51 17.03 -3.14
N PRO A 37 -3.09 16.83 -4.39
CA PRO A 37 -1.95 17.53 -4.96
C PRO A 37 -2.15 19.03 -4.99
N HIS A 38 -1.05 19.78 -4.86
CA HIS A 38 -1.00 21.18 -5.24
C HIS A 38 -0.51 21.31 -6.69
N PRO A 39 -0.86 22.38 -7.41
CA PRO A 39 -0.46 22.56 -8.80
C PRO A 39 1.05 22.34 -9.00
N GLY A 40 1.42 21.40 -9.86
CA GLY A 40 2.82 21.02 -10.14
C GLY A 40 3.53 20.31 -8.99
N GLY A 41 2.88 20.08 -7.84
CA GLY A 41 3.51 19.49 -6.66
C GLY A 41 4.01 18.08 -6.92
N LEU A 42 3.15 17.18 -7.39
CA LEU A 42 3.55 15.79 -7.68
C LEU A 42 4.51 15.71 -8.86
N GLY A 43 4.29 16.47 -9.92
CA GLY A 43 5.17 16.52 -11.09
C GLY A 43 6.60 17.01 -10.78
N SER A 44 6.82 17.61 -9.60
CA SER A 44 8.15 17.99 -9.13
C SER A 44 8.88 16.87 -8.38
N ILE A 45 8.19 15.81 -7.99
CA ILE A 45 8.78 14.70 -7.22
C ILE A 45 9.73 13.92 -8.12
N ARG A 46 10.96 13.76 -7.63
CA ARG A 46 11.97 12.89 -8.26
C ARG A 46 12.44 11.88 -7.24
N ILE A 47 12.32 10.60 -7.59
CA ILE A 47 12.73 9.49 -6.72
C ILE A 47 13.79 8.70 -7.47
N GLY A 48 15.04 8.89 -7.06
CA GLY A 48 16.15 8.10 -7.58
C GLY A 48 16.12 6.67 -7.04
N GLU A 49 16.74 5.75 -7.76
CA GLU A 49 16.77 4.33 -7.34
C GLU A 49 17.45 4.14 -5.98
N ALA A 50 18.52 4.89 -5.72
CA ALA A 50 19.22 4.86 -4.42
C ALA A 50 18.33 5.31 -3.25
N ASP A 51 17.44 6.27 -3.48
CA ASP A 51 16.52 6.77 -2.45
C ASP A 51 15.28 5.89 -2.27
N ARG A 52 14.91 5.15 -3.30
CA ARG A 52 13.66 4.39 -3.33
C ARG A 52 13.55 3.41 -2.16
N SER A 53 14.62 2.64 -1.89
CA SER A 53 14.65 1.69 -0.77
C SER A 53 14.49 2.40 0.58
N ARG A 54 15.17 3.52 0.78
CA ARG A 54 15.04 4.32 2.01
C ARG A 54 13.62 4.87 2.18
N LEU A 55 13.05 5.43 1.12
CA LEU A 55 11.72 6.03 1.16
C LEU A 55 10.61 5.00 1.39
N ARG A 56 10.71 3.81 0.80
CA ARG A 56 9.74 2.71 1.05
C ARG A 56 9.61 2.37 2.53
N ASN A 57 10.72 2.41 3.26
CA ASN A 57 10.76 2.06 4.68
C ASN A 57 10.16 3.15 5.60
N LEU A 58 9.78 4.30 5.05
CA LEU A 58 9.17 5.40 5.80
C LEU A 58 7.63 5.34 5.81
N LEU A 59 7.01 4.49 4.98
CA LEU A 59 5.55 4.34 5.02
C LEU A 59 5.14 3.67 6.32
N ARG A 60 4.15 4.25 6.98
CA ARG A 60 3.47 3.63 8.11
C ARG A 60 2.21 2.92 7.65
N VAL A 61 1.90 1.79 8.28
CA VAL A 61 0.62 1.08 8.10
C VAL A 61 -0.02 0.84 9.45
N GLY A 62 -1.33 0.78 9.49
CA GLY A 62 -2.04 0.36 10.69
C GLY A 62 -2.02 -1.17 10.79
N VAL A 63 -1.79 -1.70 12.00
CA VAL A 63 -1.88 -3.15 12.25
C VAL A 63 -2.79 -3.40 13.43
N GLN A 64 -3.79 -4.26 13.23
CA GLN A 64 -4.63 -4.77 14.31
C GLN A 64 -4.38 -6.28 14.45
N ALA A 65 -3.73 -6.65 15.53
CA ALA A 65 -3.37 -8.04 15.81
C ALA A 65 -4.47 -8.77 16.59
N GLY A 66 -4.71 -10.04 16.26
CA GLY A 66 -5.61 -10.91 16.99
C GLY A 66 -7.08 -10.47 16.97
N THR A 67 -7.57 -10.04 15.81
CA THR A 67 -8.97 -9.65 15.62
C THR A 67 -9.87 -10.87 15.54
N GLU A 68 -10.93 -10.88 16.31
CA GLU A 68 -11.96 -11.91 16.27
C GLU A 68 -12.74 -11.85 14.95
N VAL A 69 -12.95 -13.00 14.32
CA VAL A 69 -13.82 -13.13 13.16
C VAL A 69 -15.25 -13.37 13.63
N THR A 70 -16.14 -12.43 13.37
CA THR A 70 -17.53 -12.45 13.86
C THR A 70 -18.50 -13.23 12.96
N LEU A 71 -18.01 -13.87 11.89
CA LEU A 71 -18.85 -14.69 11.02
C LEU A 71 -19.29 -15.98 11.74
N PRO A 72 -20.54 -16.43 11.53
CA PRO A 72 -21.03 -17.67 12.14
C PRO A 72 -20.10 -18.86 11.82
N GLY A 73 -19.70 -19.60 12.84
CA GLY A 73 -18.81 -20.77 12.72
C GLY A 73 -17.32 -20.43 12.62
N ALA A 74 -16.93 -19.17 12.58
CA ALA A 74 -15.52 -18.78 12.65
C ALA A 74 -15.06 -18.85 14.13
N GLY A 75 -14.06 -19.68 14.41
CA GLY A 75 -13.47 -19.83 15.76
C GLY A 75 -12.00 -19.42 15.80
N HIS A 76 -11.56 -18.53 14.90
CA HIS A 76 -10.17 -18.14 14.76
C HIS A 76 -9.99 -16.63 14.80
N LEU A 77 -8.75 -16.21 15.08
CA LEU A 77 -8.34 -14.82 15.02
C LEU A 77 -7.61 -14.53 13.71
N VAL A 78 -7.69 -13.28 13.27
CA VAL A 78 -6.94 -12.78 12.13
C VAL A 78 -6.15 -11.54 12.51
N HIS A 79 -5.10 -11.26 11.76
CA HIS A 79 -4.41 -9.98 11.79
C HIS A 79 -4.86 -9.14 10.60
N GLN A 80 -5.06 -7.85 10.80
CA GLN A 80 -5.47 -6.92 9.74
C GLN A 80 -4.41 -5.85 9.56
N VAL A 81 -3.99 -5.66 8.30
CA VAL A 81 -3.09 -4.56 7.93
C VAL A 81 -3.89 -3.53 7.15
N TYR A 82 -3.89 -2.30 7.64
CA TYR A 82 -4.56 -1.16 7.02
C TYR A 82 -3.54 -0.36 6.24
N ALA A 83 -3.51 -0.57 4.95
CA ALA A 83 -2.69 0.16 3.98
C ALA A 83 -3.58 0.68 2.85
N SER A 84 -3.15 1.73 2.18
CA SER A 84 -3.90 2.34 1.08
C SER A 84 -2.96 2.72 -0.07
N ALA A 85 -3.47 2.66 -1.29
CA ALA A 85 -2.88 3.31 -2.44
C ALA A 85 -3.27 4.80 -2.50
N LEU A 86 -2.62 5.57 -3.37
CA LEU A 86 -2.98 6.96 -3.62
C LEU A 86 -4.23 7.06 -4.52
N PRO A 87 -5.11 8.06 -4.28
CA PRO A 87 -6.40 8.19 -4.95
C PRO A 87 -6.28 8.94 -6.28
N ILE A 88 -5.61 8.36 -7.27
CA ILE A 88 -5.31 8.98 -8.57
C ILE A 88 -6.57 9.47 -9.26
N ALA A 89 -7.63 8.65 -9.30
CA ALA A 89 -8.89 8.98 -9.96
C ALA A 89 -9.68 10.13 -9.29
N TYR A 90 -9.24 10.64 -8.14
CA TYR A 90 -9.89 11.75 -7.45
C TYR A 90 -9.26 13.11 -7.78
N SER A 91 -8.32 13.14 -8.72
CA SER A 91 -7.62 14.33 -9.18
C SER A 91 -7.71 14.45 -10.70
N LEU A 92 -7.52 15.67 -11.19
CA LEU A 92 -7.38 15.97 -12.63
C LEU A 92 -5.90 16.09 -13.05
N ASP A 93 -4.97 15.89 -12.12
CA ASP A 93 -3.55 15.91 -12.43
C ASP A 93 -3.19 14.76 -13.39
N PRO A 94 -2.23 14.97 -14.31
CA PRO A 94 -1.77 13.92 -15.22
C PRO A 94 -1.29 12.68 -14.47
N ILE A 95 -1.62 11.51 -14.97
CA ILE A 95 -1.22 10.23 -14.36
C ILE A 95 0.30 10.09 -14.22
N ASP A 96 1.05 10.65 -15.17
CA ASP A 96 2.52 10.63 -15.18
C ASP A 96 3.11 11.42 -13.99
N ASP A 97 2.42 12.46 -13.51
CA ASP A 97 2.83 13.21 -12.33
C ASP A 97 2.64 12.38 -11.06
N TRP A 98 1.64 11.50 -11.03
CA TRP A 98 1.39 10.59 -9.92
C TRP A 98 2.36 9.41 -9.87
N GLU A 99 2.83 8.93 -11.04
CA GLU A 99 3.51 7.64 -11.18
C GLU A 99 4.66 7.44 -10.18
N PRO A 100 5.66 8.36 -10.05
CA PRO A 100 6.80 8.12 -9.18
C PRO A 100 6.39 7.92 -7.71
N PHE A 101 5.44 8.73 -7.23
CA PHE A 101 4.99 8.68 -5.85
C PHE A 101 3.99 7.55 -5.61
N ALA A 102 3.05 7.33 -6.52
CA ALA A 102 2.05 6.27 -6.39
C ALA A 102 2.68 4.88 -6.39
N ARG A 103 3.65 4.63 -7.27
CA ARG A 103 4.40 3.37 -7.30
C ARG A 103 5.22 3.16 -6.04
N LEU A 104 5.86 4.21 -5.51
CA LEU A 104 6.57 4.13 -4.23
C LEU A 104 5.62 3.71 -3.10
N VAL A 105 4.45 4.33 -3.01
CA VAL A 105 3.47 4.03 -1.95
C VAL A 105 2.92 2.62 -2.09
N LEU A 106 2.62 2.15 -3.31
CA LEU A 106 2.19 0.77 -3.55
C LEU A 106 3.24 -0.25 -3.11
N GLU A 107 4.50 -0.07 -3.51
CA GLU A 107 5.60 -0.95 -3.10
C GLU A 107 5.77 -0.97 -1.58
N ALA A 108 5.80 0.22 -0.97
CA ALA A 108 5.93 0.36 0.47
C ALA A 108 4.78 -0.32 1.23
N ALA A 109 3.54 -0.19 0.73
CA ALA A 109 2.36 -0.79 1.34
C ALA A 109 2.43 -2.32 1.32
N TYR A 110 2.79 -2.93 0.19
CA TYR A 110 2.94 -4.38 0.11
C TYR A 110 4.12 -4.87 0.96
N LEU A 111 5.29 -4.23 0.90
CA LEU A 111 6.43 -4.59 1.73
C LEU A 111 6.12 -4.52 3.22
N ALA A 112 5.46 -3.46 3.68
CA ALA A 112 5.02 -3.29 5.06
C ALA A 112 4.00 -4.36 5.47
N THR A 113 3.11 -4.78 4.56
CA THR A 113 2.13 -5.84 4.80
C THR A 113 2.83 -7.19 5.02
N PHE A 114 3.79 -7.55 4.19
CA PHE A 114 4.62 -8.74 4.40
C PHE A 114 5.41 -8.68 5.71
N GLY A 115 6.04 -7.51 5.99
CA GLY A 115 6.78 -7.30 7.23
C GLY A 115 5.90 -7.46 8.48
N ALA A 116 4.68 -6.94 8.45
CA ALA A 116 3.72 -7.11 9.52
C ALA A 116 3.30 -8.58 9.70
N ALA A 117 3.02 -9.30 8.60
CA ALA A 117 2.67 -10.71 8.64
C ALA A 117 3.80 -11.55 9.23
N HIS A 118 5.04 -11.32 8.79
CA HIS A 118 6.23 -12.00 9.32
C HIS A 118 6.44 -11.71 10.81
N ALA A 119 6.38 -10.44 11.21
CA ALA A 119 6.56 -10.04 12.62
C ALA A 119 5.51 -10.62 13.56
N LEU A 120 4.31 -10.93 13.05
CA LEU A 120 3.22 -11.55 13.79
C LEU A 120 3.23 -13.10 13.70
N GLY A 121 4.20 -13.69 12.99
CA GLY A 121 4.29 -15.12 12.80
C GLY A 121 3.12 -15.72 12.01
N ALA A 122 2.50 -14.94 11.12
CA ALA A 122 1.37 -15.38 10.33
C ALA A 122 1.83 -16.40 9.26
N PRO A 123 1.32 -17.64 9.25
CA PRO A 123 1.72 -18.65 8.26
C PRO A 123 1.10 -18.41 6.90
N ARG A 124 0.07 -17.54 6.81
CA ARG A 124 -0.65 -17.23 5.58
C ARG A 124 -0.98 -15.76 5.48
N LEU A 125 -0.77 -15.19 4.30
CA LEU A 125 -1.04 -13.81 3.97
C LEU A 125 -2.02 -13.70 2.81
N PHE A 126 -3.13 -12.96 3.00
CA PHE A 126 -4.09 -12.66 1.96
C PHE A 126 -3.81 -11.24 1.42
N LEU A 127 -3.48 -11.14 0.13
CA LEU A 127 -3.22 -9.88 -0.55
C LEU A 127 -4.40 -9.50 -1.44
N THR A 128 -4.78 -8.23 -1.38
CA THR A 128 -5.72 -7.62 -2.32
C THR A 128 -4.98 -6.70 -3.28
N ARG A 129 -5.59 -6.37 -4.43
CA ARG A 129 -5.04 -5.40 -5.39
C ARG A 129 -5.33 -3.98 -4.91
N LEU A 130 -4.42 -3.41 -4.11
CA LEU A 130 -4.56 -2.07 -3.54
C LEU A 130 -4.73 -1.01 -4.63
N GLY A 131 -5.77 -0.19 -4.52
CA GLY A 131 -6.00 0.94 -5.40
C GLY A 131 -6.48 0.61 -6.82
N GLY A 132 -6.69 -0.66 -7.17
CA GLY A 132 -7.15 -1.08 -8.49
C GLY A 132 -8.63 -0.81 -8.79
N GLY A 133 -9.41 -0.41 -7.79
CA GLY A 133 -10.81 -0.02 -7.93
C GLY A 133 -10.98 1.49 -8.07
N ALA A 134 -11.74 2.10 -7.14
CA ALA A 134 -12.11 3.51 -7.15
C ALA A 134 -10.92 4.49 -7.18
N PHE A 135 -9.74 4.08 -6.74
CA PHE A 135 -8.55 4.94 -6.73
C PHE A 135 -7.82 5.01 -8.08
N GLY A 136 -8.13 4.12 -9.02
CA GLY A 136 -7.65 4.19 -10.40
C GLY A 136 -6.16 3.93 -10.62
N ASN A 137 -5.49 3.23 -9.69
CA ASN A 137 -4.09 2.86 -9.92
C ASN A 137 -3.98 1.83 -11.05
N PRO A 138 -3.08 2.02 -12.02
CA PRO A 138 -2.88 1.07 -13.12
C PRO A 138 -2.55 -0.33 -12.62
N SER A 139 -3.16 -1.33 -13.25
CA SER A 139 -2.97 -2.74 -12.90
C SER A 139 -1.50 -3.17 -12.97
N SER A 140 -0.73 -2.62 -13.93
CA SER A 140 0.72 -2.87 -14.07
C SER A 140 1.52 -2.38 -12.87
N TRP A 141 1.17 -1.22 -12.29
CA TRP A 141 1.86 -0.71 -11.10
C TRP A 141 1.60 -1.57 -9.88
N ILE A 142 0.34 -2.00 -9.71
CA ILE A 142 -0.04 -2.90 -8.62
C ILE A 142 0.69 -4.23 -8.73
N SER A 143 0.70 -4.84 -9.93
CA SER A 143 1.38 -6.12 -10.15
C SER A 143 2.89 -6.00 -9.94
N ALA A 144 3.52 -4.91 -10.39
CA ALA A 144 4.94 -4.67 -10.16
C ALA A 144 5.27 -4.53 -8.66
N ALA A 145 4.44 -3.79 -7.91
CA ALA A 145 4.62 -3.62 -6.47
C ALA A 145 4.45 -4.93 -5.69
N MET A 146 3.47 -5.76 -6.08
CA MET A 146 3.30 -7.11 -5.53
C MET A 146 4.49 -8.01 -5.84
N ALA A 147 5.01 -7.97 -7.09
CA ALA A 147 6.19 -8.74 -7.47
C ALA A 147 7.41 -8.36 -6.63
N THR A 148 7.66 -7.06 -6.46
CA THR A 148 8.76 -6.55 -5.60
C THR A 148 8.66 -7.10 -4.17
N ALA A 149 7.45 -7.13 -3.60
CA ALA A 149 7.26 -7.65 -2.25
C ALA A 149 7.46 -9.18 -2.19
N LEU A 150 6.90 -9.93 -3.16
CA LEU A 150 7.09 -11.38 -3.25
C LEU A 150 8.57 -11.74 -3.39
N GLU A 151 9.33 -11.05 -4.25
CA GLU A 151 10.76 -11.25 -4.41
C GLU A 151 11.54 -10.96 -3.11
N THR A 152 11.19 -9.89 -2.42
CA THR A 152 11.86 -9.48 -1.17
C THR A 152 11.68 -10.52 -0.07
N TRP A 153 10.50 -11.15 -0.01
CA TRP A 153 10.12 -12.08 1.05
C TRP A 153 10.13 -13.55 0.63
N GLN A 154 10.64 -13.89 -0.57
CA GLN A 154 10.62 -15.25 -1.12
C GLN A 154 11.34 -16.32 -0.28
N THR A 155 12.23 -15.91 0.63
CA THR A 155 12.95 -16.83 1.52
C THR A 155 12.22 -17.09 2.84
N VAL A 156 11.11 -16.39 3.09
CA VAL A 156 10.29 -16.57 4.29
C VAL A 156 9.19 -17.57 4.00
N GLU A 157 9.10 -18.62 4.79
CA GLU A 157 8.04 -19.62 4.68
C GLU A 157 6.69 -18.99 5.05
N MET A 158 5.87 -18.72 4.02
CA MET A 158 4.55 -18.11 4.16
C MET A 158 3.70 -18.41 2.93
N ASP A 159 2.49 -18.92 3.18
CA ASP A 159 1.49 -19.05 2.11
C ASP A 159 0.96 -17.67 1.71
N VAL A 160 1.13 -17.28 0.46
CA VAL A 160 0.59 -16.00 -0.06
C VAL A 160 -0.57 -16.26 -1.00
N VAL A 161 -1.75 -15.74 -0.66
CA VAL A 161 -2.97 -15.87 -1.44
C VAL A 161 -3.37 -14.52 -2.01
N ILE A 162 -3.43 -14.40 -3.34
CA ILE A 162 -3.93 -13.19 -4.00
C ILE A 162 -5.45 -13.31 -4.16
N VAL A 163 -6.17 -12.42 -3.50
CA VAL A 163 -7.63 -12.43 -3.46
C VAL A 163 -8.21 -11.60 -4.60
N SER A 164 -9.18 -12.16 -5.31
CA SER A 164 -9.97 -11.48 -6.34
C SER A 164 -11.45 -11.47 -5.95
N TYR A 165 -12.16 -10.40 -6.29
CA TYR A 165 -13.59 -10.32 -6.07
C TYR A 165 -14.35 -11.07 -7.18
N GLY A 166 -15.05 -12.11 -6.81
CA GLY A 166 -15.85 -12.94 -7.73
C GLY A 166 -14.99 -13.91 -8.54
N ARG A 167 -14.51 -13.50 -9.72
CA ARG A 167 -13.68 -14.34 -10.59
C ARG A 167 -12.18 -14.03 -10.41
N PRO A 168 -11.28 -15.01 -10.64
CA PRO A 168 -9.85 -14.73 -10.67
C PRO A 168 -9.52 -13.59 -11.63
N ASP A 169 -8.77 -12.60 -11.15
CA ASP A 169 -8.31 -11.48 -11.98
C ASP A 169 -7.18 -11.95 -12.92
N PRO A 170 -7.35 -11.85 -14.25
CA PRO A 170 -6.32 -12.25 -15.20
C PRO A 170 -4.96 -11.52 -14.99
N ALA A 171 -4.98 -10.33 -14.43
CA ALA A 171 -3.77 -9.56 -14.10
C ALA A 171 -2.91 -10.21 -13.02
N ASN A 172 -3.43 -11.21 -12.29
CA ASN A 172 -2.66 -11.99 -11.31
C ASN A 172 -1.88 -13.14 -11.96
N ARG A 173 -2.24 -13.54 -13.18
CA ARG A 173 -1.64 -14.70 -13.84
C ARG A 173 -0.11 -14.64 -13.94
N PRO A 174 0.51 -13.53 -14.38
CA PRO A 174 1.97 -13.42 -14.44
C PRO A 174 2.65 -13.58 -13.06
N LEU A 175 2.00 -13.14 -11.97
CA LEU A 175 2.52 -13.34 -10.62
C LEU A 175 2.47 -14.80 -10.21
N LEU A 176 1.35 -15.47 -10.49
CA LEU A 176 1.20 -16.91 -10.21
C LEU A 176 2.21 -17.72 -11.00
N ASP A 177 2.37 -17.47 -12.31
CA ASP A 177 3.32 -18.20 -13.16
C ASP A 177 4.78 -18.01 -12.71
N ARG A 178 5.10 -16.89 -12.05
CA ARG A 178 6.45 -16.58 -11.57
C ARG A 178 6.75 -17.10 -10.16
N PHE A 179 5.77 -17.09 -9.27
CA PHE A 179 5.99 -17.30 -7.83
C PHE A 179 5.23 -18.51 -7.24
N ALA A 180 4.28 -19.11 -7.97
CA ALA A 180 3.65 -20.35 -7.52
C ALA A 180 4.63 -21.51 -7.73
N GLY A 181 5.18 -22.02 -6.64
CA GLY A 181 6.03 -23.22 -6.58
C GLY A 181 5.24 -24.45 -6.19
#